data_d7007d110a90761ba259e97435f092a1
#
_entry.id   d7007d110a90761ba259e97435f092a1
#
_cell.length_a   1.000
_cell.length_b   1.000
_cell.length_c   1.000
_cell.angle_alpha   90.00
_cell.angle_beta   90.00
_cell.angle_gamma   90.00
#
_symmetry.space_group_name_H-M   'P 1'
#
loop_
_entity.id
_entity.type
_entity.pdbx_description
1 polymer ?
#
loop_
_entity_poly.entity_id
_entity_poly.type
_entity_poly.pdbx_seq_one_letter_code
_entity_poly.pdbx_strand_id
1 'polypeptide(L)'
;MFQSIQGGKEMEIEITQKVIVVCESLKKMLALAFDGFRRPTERSSREAEEVKDKLHQYSSELTSFIISKSPSTEKGREWAKPYLSIASSLDRMAYNIEGILGRLGVKSQNHILFSDQAVKEVNDVFQEAMKLLENLPNLITTENKLLAQRIGEEGRAILKIANGYSEVHEERLIQGICVPKSSPIYLGMIESLKGVIVHILEVSGKIVSLSSKPEPRMSSVDP
;
A
#
# COMPACT_ATOMS: atom_id res chain seq x y z
N MET A 1 25.00 29.23 0.02
CA MET A 1 25.15 27.96 0.74
C MET A 1 23.97 27.63 1.68
N PHE A 2 23.57 28.55 2.60
CA PHE A 2 22.37 28.35 3.46
C PHE A 2 21.07 28.16 2.69
N GLN A 3 20.85 28.90 1.62
CA GLN A 3 19.63 28.82 0.78
C GLN A 3 19.44 27.46 0.08
N SER A 4 20.51 26.76 -0.30
CA SER A 4 20.42 25.46 -0.96
C SER A 4 20.06 24.32 -0.01
N ILE A 5 20.45 24.40 1.27
CA ILE A 5 20.13 23.40 2.31
C ILE A 5 18.65 23.59 2.75
N GLN A 6 18.20 24.83 2.86
CA GLN A 6 16.83 25.16 3.24
C GLN A 6 15.83 24.71 2.15
N GLY A 7 16.15 24.94 0.88
CA GLY A 7 15.33 24.46 -0.25
C GLY A 7 15.23 22.94 -0.36
N GLY A 8 16.28 22.19 0.02
CA GLY A 8 16.25 20.72 0.06
C GLY A 8 15.29 20.18 1.13
N LYS A 9 15.34 20.72 2.34
CA LYS A 9 14.44 20.32 3.44
C LYS A 9 12.97 20.67 3.16
N GLU A 10 12.70 21.85 2.61
CA GLU A 10 11.33 22.25 2.22
C GLU A 10 10.74 21.29 1.16
N MET A 11 11.54 20.88 0.20
CA MET A 11 11.14 19.93 -0.83
C MET A 11 10.85 18.53 -0.27
N GLU A 12 11.65 18.03 0.66
CA GLU A 12 11.41 16.74 1.33
C GLU A 12 10.13 16.77 2.16
N ILE A 13 9.86 17.88 2.85
CA ILE A 13 8.61 18.10 3.58
C ILE A 13 7.41 18.05 2.63
N GLU A 14 7.50 18.71 1.48
CA GLU A 14 6.40 18.73 0.50
C GLU A 14 6.15 17.34 -0.11
N ILE A 15 7.21 16.55 -0.41
CA ILE A 15 7.06 15.15 -0.85
C ILE A 15 6.38 14.34 0.25
N THR A 16 6.84 14.47 1.49
CA THR A 16 6.26 13.77 2.66
C THR A 16 4.77 14.06 2.79
N GLN A 17 4.35 15.33 2.66
CA GLN A 17 2.94 15.70 2.71
C GLN A 17 2.12 15.07 1.58
N LYS A 18 2.64 15.07 0.34
CA LYS A 18 1.98 14.42 -0.80
C LYS A 18 1.87 12.90 -0.63
N VAL A 19 2.91 12.26 -0.11
CA VAL A 19 2.90 10.81 0.21
C VAL A 19 1.83 10.50 1.26
N ILE A 20 1.69 11.32 2.30
CA ILE A 20 0.65 11.16 3.33
C ILE A 20 -0.75 11.27 2.71
N VAL A 21 -1.00 12.24 1.81
CA VAL A 21 -2.30 12.39 1.12
C VAL A 21 -2.65 11.11 0.34
N VAL A 22 -1.68 10.52 -0.37
CA VAL A 22 -1.88 9.24 -1.09
C VAL A 22 -2.17 8.11 -0.10
N CYS A 23 -1.43 8.01 1.01
CA CYS A 23 -1.67 6.99 2.04
C CYS A 23 -3.07 7.10 2.66
N GLU A 24 -3.54 8.32 2.98
CA GLU A 24 -4.90 8.53 3.52
C GLU A 24 -5.99 8.13 2.50
N SER A 25 -5.76 8.38 1.22
CA SER A 25 -6.67 7.95 0.16
C SER A 25 -6.68 6.43 0.00
N LEU A 26 -5.53 5.75 0.10
CA LEU A 26 -5.42 4.29 0.12
C LEU A 26 -6.14 3.67 1.31
N LYS A 27 -5.98 4.24 2.50
CA LYS A 27 -6.71 3.82 3.72
C LYS A 27 -8.21 3.89 3.50
N LYS A 28 -8.71 5.01 2.98
CA LYS A 28 -10.13 5.19 2.69
C LYS A 28 -10.63 4.18 1.67
N MET A 29 -9.88 3.96 0.59
CA MET A 29 -10.25 3.02 -0.46
C MET A 29 -10.28 1.57 0.05
N LEU A 30 -9.29 1.17 0.87
CA LEU A 30 -9.25 -0.17 1.47
C LEU A 30 -10.40 -0.37 2.47
N ALA A 31 -10.74 0.64 3.27
CA ALA A 31 -11.88 0.60 4.18
C ALA A 31 -13.21 0.45 3.42
N LEU A 32 -13.41 1.18 2.32
CA LEU A 32 -14.60 1.03 1.46
C LEU A 32 -14.66 -0.35 0.80
N ALA A 33 -13.53 -0.92 0.39
CA ALA A 33 -13.46 -2.30 -0.11
C ALA A 33 -13.85 -3.31 0.98
N PHE A 34 -13.39 -3.10 2.22
CA PHE A 34 -13.75 -3.95 3.36
C PHE A 34 -15.24 -3.85 3.70
N ASP A 35 -15.81 -2.64 3.71
CA ASP A 35 -17.25 -2.45 3.91
C ASP A 35 -18.06 -3.13 2.79
N GLY A 36 -17.64 -2.98 1.54
CA GLY A 36 -18.25 -3.67 0.39
C GLY A 36 -18.15 -5.20 0.47
N PHE A 37 -17.08 -5.73 1.07
CA PHE A 37 -16.95 -7.16 1.34
C PHE A 37 -17.96 -7.65 2.37
N ARG A 38 -18.15 -6.90 3.46
CA ARG A 38 -19.06 -7.25 4.57
C ARG A 38 -20.53 -6.96 4.25
N ARG A 39 -20.81 -5.83 3.61
CA ARG A 39 -22.17 -5.36 3.29
C ARG A 39 -22.15 -4.59 1.98
N PRO A 40 -22.29 -5.26 0.84
CA PRO A 40 -22.28 -4.58 -0.45
C PRO A 40 -23.46 -3.62 -0.56
N THR A 41 -23.18 -2.35 -0.84
CA THR A 41 -24.17 -1.31 -1.10
C THR A 41 -23.76 -0.53 -2.34
N GLU A 42 -24.74 0.00 -3.09
CA GLU A 42 -24.47 0.87 -4.24
C GLU A 42 -23.69 2.14 -3.81
N ARG A 43 -23.96 2.61 -2.61
CA ARG A 43 -23.28 3.78 -2.05
C ARG A 43 -21.79 3.52 -1.86
N SER A 44 -21.40 2.41 -1.19
CA SER A 44 -20.00 2.08 -0.98
C SER A 44 -19.23 1.87 -2.28
N SER A 45 -19.89 1.29 -3.30
CA SER A 45 -19.29 1.13 -4.63
C SER A 45 -19.04 2.47 -5.31
N ARG A 46 -19.99 3.41 -5.26
CA ARG A 46 -19.83 4.76 -5.85
C ARG A 46 -18.75 5.55 -5.13
N GLU A 47 -18.76 5.56 -3.79
CA GLU A 47 -17.71 6.23 -3.00
C GLU A 47 -16.32 5.66 -3.28
N ALA A 48 -16.20 4.35 -3.51
CA ALA A 48 -14.93 3.70 -3.86
C ALA A 48 -14.40 4.17 -5.23
N GLU A 49 -15.27 4.30 -6.24
CA GLU A 49 -14.90 4.85 -7.56
C GLU A 49 -14.42 6.31 -7.46
N GLU A 50 -15.12 7.15 -6.70
CA GLU A 50 -14.72 8.53 -6.49
C GLU A 50 -13.35 8.65 -5.80
N VAL A 51 -13.08 7.78 -4.81
CA VAL A 51 -11.78 7.75 -4.12
C VAL A 51 -10.69 7.24 -5.06
N LYS A 52 -10.96 6.24 -5.87
CA LYS A 52 -10.05 5.70 -6.88
C LYS A 52 -9.58 6.80 -7.84
N ASP A 53 -10.50 7.56 -8.42
CA ASP A 53 -10.15 8.61 -9.38
C ASP A 53 -9.25 9.69 -8.75
N LYS A 54 -9.57 10.11 -7.53
CA LYS A 54 -8.74 11.06 -6.76
C LYS A 54 -7.37 10.47 -6.42
N LEU A 55 -7.31 9.20 -6.07
CA LEU A 55 -6.08 8.50 -5.73
C LEU A 55 -5.12 8.47 -6.93
N HIS A 56 -5.62 8.14 -8.12
CA HIS A 56 -4.81 8.19 -9.35
C HIS A 56 -4.30 9.59 -9.67
N GLN A 57 -5.13 10.61 -9.47
CA GLN A 57 -4.71 12.00 -9.61
C GLN A 57 -3.56 12.31 -8.63
N TYR A 58 -3.71 12.01 -7.33
CA TYR A 58 -2.69 12.28 -6.32
C TYR A 58 -1.38 11.51 -6.57
N SER A 59 -1.46 10.24 -7.00
CA SER A 59 -0.30 9.44 -7.37
C SER A 59 0.45 10.03 -8.57
N SER A 60 -0.27 10.49 -9.58
CA SER A 60 0.31 11.17 -10.75
C SER A 60 0.95 12.50 -10.37
N GLU A 61 0.29 13.31 -9.55
CA GLU A 61 0.81 14.59 -9.04
C GLU A 61 2.08 14.39 -8.20
N LEU A 62 2.11 13.37 -7.32
CA LEU A 62 3.28 13.02 -6.52
C LEU A 62 4.47 12.65 -7.41
N THR A 63 4.27 11.76 -8.38
CA THR A 63 5.32 11.33 -9.31
C THR A 63 5.85 12.49 -10.15
N SER A 64 4.95 13.30 -10.72
CA SER A 64 5.30 14.48 -11.51
C SER A 64 6.06 15.50 -10.68
N PHE A 65 5.65 15.71 -9.42
CA PHE A 65 6.33 16.59 -8.50
C PHE A 65 7.76 16.14 -8.22
N ILE A 66 7.98 14.88 -7.87
CA ILE A 66 9.31 14.32 -7.62
C ILE A 66 10.21 14.51 -8.86
N ILE A 67 9.70 14.21 -10.05
CA ILE A 67 10.46 14.37 -11.30
C ILE A 67 10.80 15.84 -11.55
N SER A 68 9.86 16.76 -11.37
CA SER A 68 10.06 18.19 -11.60
C SER A 68 11.11 18.81 -10.66
N LYS A 69 11.26 18.25 -9.47
CA LYS A 69 12.26 18.71 -8.47
C LYS A 69 13.60 17.99 -8.59
N SER A 70 13.67 16.91 -9.37
CA SER A 70 14.91 16.17 -9.57
C SER A 70 15.84 16.92 -10.53
N PRO A 71 17.04 17.34 -10.09
CA PRO A 71 18.03 17.87 -11.00
C PRO A 71 18.41 16.87 -12.10
N SER A 72 18.71 17.33 -13.31
CA SER A 72 19.11 16.47 -14.45
C SER A 72 20.48 15.79 -14.26
N THR A 73 21.14 16.02 -13.14
CA THR A 73 22.44 15.44 -12.78
C THR A 73 22.30 14.02 -12.25
N GLU A 74 23.42 13.28 -12.25
CA GLU A 74 23.47 11.94 -11.65
C GLU A 74 23.07 11.94 -10.16
N LYS A 75 23.56 12.92 -9.39
CA LYS A 75 23.18 13.12 -7.98
C LYS A 75 21.68 13.39 -7.80
N GLY A 76 21.07 14.14 -8.71
CA GLY A 76 19.62 14.40 -8.70
C GLY A 76 18.82 13.12 -8.95
N ARG A 77 19.25 12.28 -9.91
CA ARG A 77 18.63 10.98 -10.15
C ARG A 77 18.74 10.05 -8.93
N GLU A 78 19.90 9.98 -8.29
CA GLU A 78 20.11 9.16 -7.08
C GLU A 78 19.25 9.65 -5.91
N TRP A 79 19.06 10.96 -5.77
CA TRP A 79 18.15 11.53 -4.79
C TRP A 79 16.69 11.15 -5.06
N ALA A 80 16.21 11.23 -6.30
CA ALA A 80 14.82 10.97 -6.66
C ALA A 80 14.42 9.47 -6.56
N LYS A 81 15.34 8.55 -6.78
CA LYS A 81 15.09 7.09 -6.83
C LYS A 81 14.27 6.55 -5.64
N PRO A 82 14.61 6.82 -4.37
CA PRO A 82 13.84 6.28 -3.24
C PRO A 82 12.42 6.85 -3.17
N TYR A 83 12.23 8.12 -3.48
CA TYR A 83 10.90 8.74 -3.50
C TYR A 83 10.03 8.20 -4.64
N LEU A 84 10.60 8.02 -5.84
CA LEU A 84 9.91 7.38 -6.96
C LEU A 84 9.57 5.91 -6.65
N SER A 85 10.44 5.21 -5.92
CA SER A 85 10.15 3.85 -5.47
C SER A 85 8.99 3.81 -4.47
N ILE A 86 8.90 4.78 -3.55
CA ILE A 86 7.76 4.92 -2.64
C ILE A 86 6.49 5.21 -3.44
N ALA A 87 6.51 6.21 -4.34
CA ALA A 87 5.37 6.55 -5.18
C ALA A 87 4.86 5.35 -5.99
N SER A 88 5.78 4.56 -6.60
CA SER A 88 5.45 3.34 -7.33
C SER A 88 4.82 2.26 -6.45
N SER A 89 5.30 2.07 -5.21
CA SER A 89 4.70 1.10 -4.28
C SER A 89 3.31 1.53 -3.84
N LEU A 90 3.06 2.82 -3.62
CA LEU A 90 1.74 3.37 -3.31
C LEU A 90 0.76 3.17 -4.49
N ASP A 91 1.20 3.41 -5.71
CA ASP A 91 0.40 3.21 -6.91
C ASP A 91 0.01 1.73 -7.09
N ARG A 92 0.96 0.81 -6.86
CA ARG A 92 0.68 -0.64 -6.88
C ARG A 92 -0.28 -1.07 -5.77
N MET A 93 -0.26 -0.44 -4.59
CA MET A 93 -1.30 -0.67 -3.58
C MET A 93 -2.68 -0.30 -4.10
N ALA A 94 -2.81 0.84 -4.80
CA ALA A 94 -4.05 1.27 -5.42
C ALA A 94 -4.59 0.21 -6.38
N TYR A 95 -3.77 -0.27 -7.32
CA TYR A 95 -4.15 -1.34 -8.26
C TYR A 95 -4.58 -2.64 -7.57
N ASN A 96 -3.92 -3.02 -6.48
CA ASN A 96 -4.33 -4.19 -5.70
C ASN A 96 -5.71 -3.99 -5.07
N ILE A 97 -6.00 -2.81 -4.50
CA ILE A 97 -7.31 -2.50 -3.91
C ILE A 97 -8.38 -2.45 -5.00
N GLU A 98 -8.10 -1.88 -6.17
CA GLU A 98 -8.99 -1.93 -7.34
C GLU A 98 -9.31 -3.36 -7.76
N GLY A 99 -8.30 -4.24 -7.75
CA GLY A 99 -8.50 -5.67 -8.00
C GLY A 99 -9.47 -6.31 -7.01
N ILE A 100 -9.46 -5.88 -5.73
CA ILE A 100 -10.44 -6.32 -4.73
C ILE A 100 -11.84 -5.79 -5.09
N LEU A 101 -11.97 -4.49 -5.37
CA LEU A 101 -13.25 -3.86 -5.73
C LEU A 101 -13.89 -4.51 -6.96
N GLY A 102 -13.10 -4.78 -8.00
CA GLY A 102 -13.57 -5.49 -9.20
C GLY A 102 -14.12 -6.89 -8.87
N ARG A 103 -13.43 -7.65 -7.99
CA ARG A 103 -13.91 -8.97 -7.55
C ARG A 103 -15.17 -8.90 -6.70
N LEU A 104 -15.32 -7.86 -5.88
CA LEU A 104 -16.55 -7.62 -5.13
C LEU A 104 -17.73 -7.33 -6.06
N GLY A 105 -17.50 -6.58 -7.14
CA GLY A 105 -18.48 -6.35 -8.19
C GLY A 105 -18.92 -7.67 -8.83
N VAL A 106 -17.99 -8.52 -9.27
CA VAL A 106 -18.29 -9.84 -9.85
C VAL A 106 -19.02 -10.73 -8.86
N LYS A 107 -18.58 -10.75 -7.57
CA LYS A 107 -19.23 -11.52 -6.50
C LYS A 107 -20.69 -11.11 -6.32
N SER A 108 -20.96 -9.80 -6.29
CA SER A 108 -22.32 -9.25 -6.12
C SER A 108 -23.21 -9.56 -7.32
N GLN A 109 -22.76 -9.24 -8.54
CA GLN A 109 -23.53 -9.43 -9.78
C GLN A 109 -23.90 -10.89 -10.03
N ASN A 110 -23.04 -11.82 -9.66
CA ASN A 110 -23.25 -13.27 -9.87
C ASN A 110 -23.80 -13.99 -8.63
N HIS A 111 -24.17 -13.26 -7.57
CA HIS A 111 -24.69 -13.81 -6.31
C HIS A 111 -23.79 -14.92 -5.73
N ILE A 112 -22.45 -14.74 -5.81
CA ILE A 112 -21.49 -15.73 -5.34
C ILE A 112 -21.36 -15.66 -3.83
N LEU A 113 -21.61 -16.77 -3.16
CA LEU A 113 -21.44 -16.91 -1.72
C LEU A 113 -20.08 -17.55 -1.39
N PHE A 114 -19.46 -17.07 -0.33
CA PHE A 114 -18.30 -17.70 0.27
C PHE A 114 -18.75 -18.58 1.44
N SER A 115 -17.98 -19.64 1.74
CA SER A 115 -18.13 -20.37 3.00
C SER A 115 -17.75 -19.46 4.19
N ASP A 116 -18.26 -19.77 5.40
CA ASP A 116 -17.93 -19.03 6.61
C ASP A 116 -16.40 -18.98 6.85
N GLN A 117 -15.71 -20.09 6.53
CA GLN A 117 -14.27 -20.15 6.63
C GLN A 117 -13.58 -19.19 5.66
N ALA A 118 -14.01 -19.12 4.40
CA ALA A 118 -13.46 -18.20 3.41
C ALA A 118 -13.73 -16.72 3.79
N VAL A 119 -14.92 -16.44 4.34
CA VAL A 119 -15.26 -15.10 4.86
C VAL A 119 -14.31 -14.72 6.01
N LYS A 120 -14.08 -15.63 6.95
CA LYS A 120 -13.16 -15.41 8.07
C LYS A 120 -11.74 -15.14 7.59
N GLU A 121 -11.20 -15.99 6.72
CA GLU A 121 -9.84 -15.87 6.18
C GLU A 121 -9.61 -14.53 5.46
N VAL A 122 -10.54 -14.13 4.58
CA VAL A 122 -10.47 -12.84 3.90
C VAL A 122 -10.56 -11.68 4.90
N ASN A 123 -11.46 -11.77 5.88
CA ASN A 123 -11.62 -10.74 6.93
C ASN A 123 -10.33 -10.57 7.76
N ASP A 124 -9.67 -11.67 8.15
CA ASP A 124 -8.44 -11.64 8.92
C ASP A 124 -7.33 -10.90 8.16
N VAL A 125 -7.15 -11.20 6.86
CA VAL A 125 -6.13 -10.52 6.03
C VAL A 125 -6.49 -9.05 5.78
N PHE A 126 -7.77 -8.71 5.59
CA PHE A 126 -8.21 -7.32 5.47
C PHE A 126 -7.88 -6.50 6.71
N GLN A 127 -8.23 -7.01 7.90
CA GLN A 127 -8.00 -6.31 9.15
C GLN A 127 -6.52 -6.01 9.39
N GLU A 128 -5.65 -6.99 9.14
CA GLU A 128 -4.21 -6.78 9.29
C GLU A 128 -3.65 -5.83 8.22
N ALA A 129 -4.09 -5.91 6.96
CA ALA A 129 -3.70 -4.97 5.93
C ALA A 129 -4.10 -3.53 6.27
N MET A 130 -5.33 -3.32 6.79
CA MET A 130 -5.81 -2.01 7.24
C MET A 130 -4.98 -1.47 8.39
N LYS A 131 -4.70 -2.30 9.41
CA LYS A 131 -3.87 -1.95 10.57
C LYS A 131 -2.45 -1.54 10.16
N LEU A 132 -1.82 -2.29 9.26
CA LEU A 132 -0.49 -1.97 8.74
C LEU A 132 -0.49 -0.65 7.96
N LEU A 133 -1.48 -0.46 7.08
CA LEU A 133 -1.61 0.75 6.28
C LEU A 133 -1.92 1.98 7.14
N GLU A 134 -2.67 1.83 8.24
CA GLU A 134 -2.95 2.90 9.19
C GLU A 134 -1.70 3.45 9.86
N ASN A 135 -0.70 2.60 10.09
CA ASN A 135 0.57 2.99 10.70
C ASN A 135 1.53 3.70 9.73
N LEU A 136 1.29 3.61 8.42
CA LEU A 136 2.22 4.08 7.40
C LEU A 136 2.42 5.61 7.42
N PRO A 137 1.37 6.48 7.52
CA PRO A 137 1.55 7.92 7.64
C PRO A 137 2.40 8.34 8.86
N ASN A 138 2.20 7.66 10.00
CA ASN A 138 2.99 7.92 11.20
C ASN A 138 4.46 7.51 11.00
N LEU A 139 4.72 6.37 10.36
CA LEU A 139 6.07 5.96 10.02
C LEU A 139 6.76 6.98 9.08
N ILE A 140 6.05 7.45 8.07
CA ILE A 140 6.56 8.43 7.09
C ILE A 140 6.92 9.76 7.78
N THR A 141 6.09 10.19 8.73
CA THR A 141 6.30 11.45 9.46
C THR A 141 7.42 11.36 10.48
N THR A 142 7.52 10.23 11.19
CA THR A 142 8.42 10.10 12.36
C THR A 142 9.71 9.37 12.04
N GLU A 143 9.77 8.65 10.93
CA GLU A 143 10.89 7.77 10.53
C GLU A 143 11.30 6.79 11.65
N ASN A 144 10.35 6.42 12.50
CA ASN A 144 10.58 5.61 13.69
C ASN A 144 10.97 4.16 13.32
N LYS A 145 12.21 3.80 13.58
CA LYS A 145 12.78 2.47 13.25
C LYS A 145 12.07 1.32 13.97
N LEU A 146 11.61 1.52 15.22
CA LEU A 146 10.87 0.50 15.96
C LEU A 146 9.49 0.26 15.34
N LEU A 147 8.82 1.34 14.89
CA LEU A 147 7.55 1.22 14.17
C LEU A 147 7.75 0.49 12.84
N ALA A 148 8.82 0.80 12.09
CA ALA A 148 9.15 0.11 10.85
C ALA A 148 9.43 -1.39 11.07
N GLN A 149 10.17 -1.73 12.13
CA GLN A 149 10.44 -3.12 12.51
C GLN A 149 9.13 -3.86 12.81
N ARG A 150 8.26 -3.27 13.61
CA ARG A 150 6.94 -3.82 13.95
C ARG A 150 6.07 -4.05 12.70
N ILE A 151 5.97 -3.06 11.81
CA ILE A 151 5.27 -3.22 10.53
C ILE A 151 5.87 -4.39 9.74
N GLY A 152 7.20 -4.50 9.72
CA GLY A 152 7.92 -5.59 9.06
C GLY A 152 7.60 -6.96 9.63
N GLU A 153 7.55 -7.11 10.95
CA GLU A 153 7.26 -8.37 11.64
C GLU A 153 5.80 -8.80 11.44
N GLU A 154 4.84 -7.89 11.72
CA GLU A 154 3.41 -8.14 11.56
C GLU A 154 3.07 -8.44 10.10
N GLY A 155 3.62 -7.66 9.14
CA GLY A 155 3.37 -7.88 7.73
C GLY A 155 3.89 -9.23 7.21
N ARG A 156 5.09 -9.65 7.61
CA ARG A 156 5.60 -10.98 7.24
C ARG A 156 4.78 -12.12 7.88
N ALA A 157 4.31 -11.92 9.11
CA ALA A 157 3.47 -12.91 9.79
C ALA A 157 2.15 -13.13 9.05
N ILE A 158 1.45 -12.05 8.69
CA ILE A 158 0.17 -12.17 7.97
C ILE A 158 0.35 -12.69 6.53
N LEU A 159 1.44 -12.36 5.84
CA LEU A 159 1.74 -12.94 4.53
C LEU A 159 1.91 -14.46 4.60
N LYS A 160 2.58 -14.96 5.65
CA LYS A 160 2.71 -16.41 5.87
C LYS A 160 1.35 -17.07 6.12
N ILE A 161 0.49 -16.44 6.93
CA ILE A 161 -0.87 -16.93 7.20
C ILE A 161 -1.71 -16.94 5.92
N ALA A 162 -1.67 -15.86 5.13
CA ALA A 162 -2.42 -15.74 3.88
C ALA A 162 -1.99 -16.77 2.82
N ASN A 163 -0.69 -17.13 2.77
CA ASN A 163 -0.21 -18.22 1.93
C ASN A 163 -0.82 -19.57 2.36
N GLY A 164 -0.82 -19.85 3.67
CA GLY A 164 -1.45 -21.07 4.20
C GLY A 164 -2.95 -21.13 3.91
N TYR A 165 -3.66 -20.01 3.91
CA TYR A 165 -5.08 -19.96 3.52
C TYR A 165 -5.30 -20.37 2.06
N SER A 166 -4.41 -19.96 1.15
CA SER A 166 -4.49 -20.36 -0.26
C SER A 166 -4.25 -21.87 -0.44
N GLU A 167 -3.24 -22.43 0.22
CA GLU A 167 -2.91 -23.86 0.19
C GLU A 167 -4.07 -24.71 0.72
N VAL A 168 -4.60 -24.38 1.90
CA VAL A 168 -5.74 -25.10 2.51
C VAL A 168 -7.02 -24.96 1.67
N HIS A 169 -7.19 -23.83 0.97
CA HIS A 169 -8.33 -23.65 0.07
C HIS A 169 -8.29 -24.61 -1.11
N GLU A 170 -7.12 -24.85 -1.69
CA GLU A 170 -6.95 -25.83 -2.78
C GLU A 170 -7.33 -27.24 -2.31
N GLU A 171 -6.92 -27.64 -1.10
CA GLU A 171 -7.33 -28.94 -0.50
C GLU A 171 -8.84 -29.02 -0.32
N ARG A 172 -9.49 -27.97 0.20
CA ARG A 172 -10.95 -27.90 0.35
C ARG A 172 -11.69 -27.97 -0.98
N LEU A 173 -11.09 -27.42 -2.04
CA LEU A 173 -11.65 -27.50 -3.39
C LEU A 173 -11.61 -28.94 -3.93
N ILE A 174 -10.48 -29.64 -3.76
CA ILE A 174 -10.32 -31.05 -4.16
C ILE A 174 -11.31 -31.94 -3.40
N GLN A 175 -11.56 -31.67 -2.12
CA GLN A 175 -12.50 -32.41 -1.26
C GLN A 175 -13.98 -32.06 -1.55
N GLY A 176 -14.27 -31.11 -2.46
CA GLY A 176 -15.62 -30.69 -2.78
C GLY A 176 -16.31 -29.84 -1.69
N ILE A 177 -15.54 -29.35 -0.70
CA ILE A 177 -16.05 -28.50 0.39
C ILE A 177 -16.28 -27.07 -0.09
N CYS A 178 -15.46 -26.59 -1.02
CA CYS A 178 -15.58 -25.26 -1.62
C CYS A 178 -16.26 -25.33 -2.98
N VAL A 179 -17.05 -24.29 -3.29
CA VAL A 179 -17.71 -24.15 -4.59
C VAL A 179 -16.70 -23.66 -5.63
N PRO A 180 -16.44 -24.39 -6.73
CA PRO A 180 -15.46 -23.98 -7.74
C PRO A 180 -15.66 -22.58 -8.30
N LYS A 181 -16.90 -22.12 -8.43
CA LYS A 181 -17.25 -20.78 -8.93
C LYS A 181 -16.76 -19.63 -8.03
N SER A 182 -16.65 -19.86 -6.71
CA SER A 182 -16.18 -18.85 -5.75
C SER A 182 -14.65 -18.81 -5.63
N SER A 183 -13.96 -19.86 -6.01
CA SER A 183 -12.52 -20.04 -5.82
C SER A 183 -11.66 -18.95 -6.48
N PRO A 184 -11.85 -18.59 -7.76
CA PRO A 184 -11.03 -17.54 -8.39
C PRO A 184 -11.22 -16.16 -7.74
N ILE A 185 -12.41 -15.88 -7.20
CA ILE A 185 -12.70 -14.61 -6.52
C ILE A 185 -12.02 -14.59 -5.15
N TYR A 186 -12.16 -15.67 -4.38
CA TYR A 186 -11.53 -15.81 -3.08
C TYR A 186 -10.00 -15.71 -3.18
N LEU A 187 -9.37 -16.55 -4.00
CA LEU A 187 -7.92 -16.54 -4.19
C LEU A 187 -7.43 -15.19 -4.70
N GLY A 188 -8.12 -14.60 -5.67
CA GLY A 188 -7.76 -13.29 -6.20
C GLY A 188 -7.89 -12.17 -5.17
N MET A 189 -8.82 -12.24 -4.21
CA MET A 189 -8.91 -11.29 -3.10
C MET A 189 -7.73 -11.45 -2.13
N ILE A 190 -7.40 -12.70 -1.75
CA ILE A 190 -6.24 -12.99 -0.90
C ILE A 190 -4.95 -12.48 -1.56
N GLU A 191 -4.73 -12.75 -2.86
CA GLU A 191 -3.54 -12.29 -3.58
C GLU A 191 -3.47 -10.76 -3.66
N SER A 192 -4.59 -10.07 -3.90
CA SER A 192 -4.60 -8.61 -3.90
C SER A 192 -4.29 -8.03 -2.51
N LEU A 193 -4.83 -8.60 -1.44
CA LEU A 193 -4.51 -8.17 -0.06
C LEU A 193 -3.03 -8.43 0.27
N LYS A 194 -2.48 -9.57 -0.14
CA LYS A 194 -1.03 -9.84 -0.02
C LYS A 194 -0.22 -8.79 -0.77
N GLY A 195 -0.64 -8.40 -1.97
CA GLY A 195 0.00 -7.34 -2.75
C GLY A 195 0.00 -6.01 -2.02
N VAL A 196 -1.10 -5.60 -1.38
CA VAL A 196 -1.14 -4.40 -0.53
C VAL A 196 -0.11 -4.49 0.59
N ILE A 197 -0.06 -5.61 1.32
CA ILE A 197 0.87 -5.81 2.44
C ILE A 197 2.33 -5.78 1.97
N VAL A 198 2.67 -6.44 0.85
CA VAL A 198 4.02 -6.40 0.27
C VAL A 198 4.47 -4.97 -0.01
N HIS A 199 3.61 -4.16 -0.61
CA HIS A 199 3.96 -2.76 -0.92
C HIS A 199 4.02 -1.87 0.33
N ILE A 200 3.26 -2.15 1.39
CA ILE A 200 3.44 -1.51 2.71
C ILE A 200 4.85 -1.80 3.24
N LEU A 201 5.30 -3.06 3.17
CA LEU A 201 6.65 -3.45 3.61
C LEU A 201 7.75 -2.78 2.78
N GLU A 202 7.56 -2.66 1.47
CA GLU A 202 8.49 -1.94 0.59
C GLU A 202 8.62 -0.47 0.96
N VAL A 203 7.50 0.24 1.17
CA VAL A 203 7.51 1.64 1.61
C VAL A 203 8.19 1.77 2.98
N SER A 204 7.83 0.92 3.94
CA SER A 204 8.44 0.92 5.27
C SER A 204 9.97 0.74 5.20
N GLY A 205 10.46 -0.20 4.41
CA GLY A 205 11.89 -0.42 4.20
C GLY A 205 12.60 0.77 3.55
N LYS A 206 11.94 1.46 2.60
CA LYS A 206 12.49 2.65 1.94
C LYS A 206 12.61 3.83 2.90
N ILE A 207 11.61 4.07 3.74
CA ILE A 207 11.66 5.13 4.78
C ILE A 207 12.85 4.92 5.70
N VAL A 208 13.06 3.70 6.21
CA VAL A 208 14.22 3.39 7.07
C VAL A 208 15.55 3.61 6.33
N SER A 209 15.61 3.25 5.05
CA SER A 209 16.83 3.44 4.26
C SER A 209 17.14 4.91 3.98
N LEU A 210 16.13 5.77 3.86
CA LEU A 210 16.30 7.22 3.73
C LEU A 210 16.84 7.84 5.03
N SER A 211 16.24 7.51 6.17
CA SER A 211 16.65 8.01 7.48
C SER A 211 18.03 7.50 7.96
N SER A 212 18.55 6.46 7.30
CA SER A 212 19.86 5.87 7.66
C SER A 212 21.01 6.41 6.81
N LYS A 213 20.75 7.25 5.79
CA LYS A 213 21.82 7.88 5.01
C LYS A 213 22.48 8.96 5.87
N PRO A 214 23.82 8.91 6.09
CA PRO A 214 24.52 9.97 6.78
C PRO A 214 24.35 11.27 5.98
N GLU A 215 24.08 12.39 6.67
CA GLU A 215 24.20 13.70 6.05
C GLU A 215 25.57 13.80 5.36
N PRO A 216 25.67 14.31 4.13
CA PRO A 216 26.93 14.45 3.44
C PRO A 216 27.86 15.27 4.34
N ARG A 217 28.88 14.62 4.91
CA ARG A 217 29.95 15.31 5.65
C ARG A 217 30.53 16.33 4.69
N MET A 218 30.34 17.60 4.99
CA MET A 218 31.09 18.67 4.33
C MET A 218 32.56 18.37 4.56
N SER A 219 33.27 17.97 3.49
CA SER A 219 34.73 17.95 3.54
C SER A 219 35.17 19.34 3.93
N SER A 220 35.77 19.42 5.11
CA SER A 220 36.57 20.59 5.51
C SER A 220 37.55 20.83 4.37
N VAL A 221 37.41 21.97 3.73
CA VAL A 221 38.47 22.51 2.87
C VAL A 221 39.56 22.87 3.83
N ASP A 222 40.61 22.06 3.86
CA ASP A 222 41.89 22.44 4.51
C ASP A 222 42.44 23.69 3.80
N PRO A 223 43.07 24.59 4.59
CA PRO A 223 43.47 25.92 4.15
C PRO A 223 44.63 25.91 3.12
#